data_a038f5bfcd10b9df973537a70683917f
#
_entry.id   a038f5bfcd10b9df973537a70683917f
#
_cell.length_a   1.000
_cell.length_b   1.000
_cell.length_c   1.000
_cell.angle_alpha   90.00
_cell.angle_beta   90.00
_cell.angle_gamma   90.00
#
_symmetry.space_group_name_H-M   'P 1'
#
loop_
_entity.id
_entity.type
_entity.pdbx_description
1 polymer ?
#
loop_
_entity_poly.entity_id
_entity_poly.type
_entity_poly.pdbx_seq_one_letter_code
_entity_poly.pdbx_strand_id
1 'polypeptide(L)'
;MNKLYFNTRDELTCIDINLVAAVQADGNYSKVIYVTQKEIILTHGISKVEEALKMCNDSRNTFIRLGRSVLINHAFLQKIDLQKSILILGDSSKNEIRINLPKQVIKTYRDAIIKKVEIQGGKKYGRDH
;
A
#
# COMPACT_ATOMS: atom_id res chain seq x y z
N MET A 1 -7.73 -15.73 9.70
CA MET A 1 -6.27 -15.82 9.69
C MET A 1 -5.74 -14.99 8.54
N ASN A 2 -4.78 -14.12 8.81
CA ASN A 2 -4.35 -13.13 7.83
C ASN A 2 -3.01 -13.47 7.19
N LYS A 3 -2.91 -14.71 6.78
CA LYS A 3 -1.72 -15.21 6.09
C LYS A 3 -2.05 -15.52 4.64
N LEU A 4 -1.11 -15.22 3.76
CA LEU A 4 -1.22 -15.49 2.35
C LEU A 4 0.01 -16.28 1.92
N TYR A 5 -0.20 -17.34 1.17
CA TYR A 5 0.88 -18.24 0.80
C TYR A 5 1.12 -18.18 -0.69
N PHE A 6 2.38 -17.98 -1.06
CA PHE A 6 2.81 -18.01 -2.47
C PHE A 6 3.69 -19.22 -2.67
N ASN A 7 3.20 -20.15 -3.48
CA ASN A 7 3.86 -21.41 -3.69
C ASN A 7 4.49 -21.44 -5.07
N THR A 8 5.76 -21.77 -5.11
CA THR A 8 6.46 -22.05 -6.36
C THR A 8 7.00 -23.47 -6.29
N ARG A 9 7.68 -23.88 -7.35
CA ARG A 9 8.26 -25.22 -7.39
C ARG A 9 9.17 -25.48 -6.20
N ASP A 10 9.98 -24.48 -5.84
CA ASP A 10 11.06 -24.67 -4.88
C ASP A 10 10.83 -23.97 -3.54
N GLU A 11 9.82 -23.10 -3.45
CA GLU A 11 9.63 -22.29 -2.25
C GLU A 11 8.15 -22.13 -1.91
N LEU A 12 7.88 -22.03 -0.63
CA LEU A 12 6.60 -21.57 -0.12
C LEU A 12 6.86 -20.34 0.73
N THR A 13 6.35 -19.20 0.30
CA THR A 13 6.53 -17.94 1.00
C THR A 13 5.23 -17.54 1.68
N CYS A 14 5.31 -17.30 2.97
CA CYS A 14 4.15 -16.89 3.77
C CYS A 14 4.22 -15.39 4.02
N ILE A 15 3.16 -14.68 3.67
CA ILE A 15 3.04 -13.24 3.87
C ILE A 15 2.00 -12.98 4.95
N ASP A 16 2.37 -12.19 5.95
CA ASP A 16 1.43 -11.72 6.97
C ASP A 16 0.77 -10.47 6.45
N ILE A 17 -0.49 -10.58 6.03
CA ILE A 17 -1.21 -9.50 5.37
C ILE A 17 -1.32 -8.27 6.27
N ASN A 18 -1.44 -8.47 7.57
CA ASN A 18 -1.58 -7.35 8.50
C ASN A 18 -0.30 -6.50 8.60
N LEU A 19 0.82 -7.01 8.14
CA LEU A 19 2.08 -6.28 8.17
C LEU A 19 2.41 -5.61 6.84
N VAL A 20 1.68 -5.93 5.78
CA VAL A 20 2.01 -5.40 4.44
C VAL A 20 1.67 -3.92 4.37
N ALA A 21 2.69 -3.09 4.18
CA ALA A 21 2.52 -1.66 3.96
C ALA A 21 2.41 -1.35 2.47
N ALA A 22 3.22 -2.00 1.65
CA ALA A 22 3.23 -1.73 0.21
C ALA A 22 3.80 -2.90 -0.56
N VAL A 23 3.54 -2.92 -1.85
CA VAL A 23 4.15 -3.85 -2.79
C VAL A 23 4.62 -3.03 -3.98
N GLN A 24 5.85 -3.26 -4.41
CA GLN A 24 6.43 -2.59 -5.56
C GLN A 24 6.79 -3.60 -6.63
N ALA A 25 6.46 -3.29 -7.88
CA ALA A 25 6.84 -4.13 -9.00
C ALA A 25 8.35 -4.01 -9.24
N ASP A 26 8.98 -5.13 -9.59
CA ASP A 26 10.39 -5.19 -9.91
C ASP A 26 10.54 -6.17 -11.08
N GLY A 27 10.27 -5.68 -12.30
CA GLY A 27 10.20 -6.54 -13.47
C GLY A 27 9.06 -7.54 -13.31
N ASN A 28 9.37 -8.83 -13.42
CA ASN A 28 8.39 -9.90 -13.26
C ASN A 28 8.22 -10.32 -11.81
N TYR A 29 8.95 -9.68 -10.90
CA TYR A 29 8.89 -9.98 -9.48
C TYR A 29 8.16 -8.87 -8.74
N SER A 30 7.86 -9.11 -7.47
CA SER A 30 7.26 -8.11 -6.60
C SER A 30 8.05 -8.05 -5.31
N LYS A 31 8.20 -6.84 -4.79
CA LYS A 31 8.81 -6.62 -3.50
C LYS A 31 7.72 -6.23 -2.52
N VAL A 32 7.45 -7.10 -1.55
CA VAL A 32 6.48 -6.82 -0.49
C VAL A 32 7.24 -6.13 0.64
N ILE A 33 6.74 -4.99 1.06
CA ILE A 33 7.37 -4.19 2.12
C ILE A 33 6.45 -4.21 3.33
N TYR A 34 6.93 -4.79 4.43
CA TYR A 34 6.22 -4.76 5.69
C TYR A 34 6.37 -3.40 6.36
N VAL A 35 5.41 -3.06 7.18
CA VAL A 35 5.47 -1.83 7.97
C VAL A 35 6.69 -1.82 8.90
N THR A 36 7.24 -2.99 9.21
CA THR A 36 8.47 -3.13 9.99
C THR A 36 9.72 -2.84 9.17
N GLN A 37 9.57 -2.49 7.90
CA GLN A 37 10.62 -2.24 6.91
C GLN A 37 11.25 -3.51 6.34
N LYS A 38 10.82 -4.69 6.76
CA LYS A 38 11.28 -5.94 6.16
C LYS A 38 10.77 -6.03 4.73
N GLU A 39 11.62 -6.51 3.82
CA GLU A 39 11.27 -6.69 2.42
C GLU A 39 11.28 -8.16 2.07
N ILE A 40 10.30 -8.58 1.30
CA ILE A 40 10.17 -9.97 0.86
C ILE A 40 9.97 -9.95 -0.64
N ILE A 41 10.83 -10.68 -1.36
CA ILE A 41 10.73 -10.76 -2.82
C ILE A 41 9.88 -11.97 -3.20
N LEU A 42 8.87 -11.72 -4.02
CA LEU A 42 8.03 -12.77 -4.58
C LEU A 42 8.31 -12.90 -6.06
N THR A 43 8.32 -14.13 -6.56
CA THR A 43 8.55 -14.39 -7.98
C THR A 43 7.28 -14.24 -8.82
N HIS A 44 6.27 -13.60 -8.24
CA HIS A 44 5.00 -13.29 -8.91
C HIS A 44 4.94 -11.81 -9.22
N GLY A 45 4.34 -11.45 -10.35
CA GLY A 45 4.17 -10.04 -10.72
C GLY A 45 3.16 -9.34 -9.82
N ILE A 46 3.20 -8.01 -9.83
CA ILE A 46 2.40 -7.20 -8.92
C ILE A 46 0.89 -7.41 -9.13
N SER A 47 0.45 -7.65 -10.36
CA SER A 47 -0.97 -7.85 -10.61
C SER A 47 -1.49 -9.11 -9.93
N LYS A 48 -0.68 -10.17 -9.93
CA LYS A 48 -1.05 -11.40 -9.26
C LYS A 48 -1.06 -11.24 -7.74
N VAL A 49 -0.08 -10.52 -7.21
CA VAL A 49 -0.02 -10.23 -5.79
C VAL A 49 -1.22 -9.37 -5.37
N GLU A 50 -1.57 -8.37 -6.17
CA GLU A 50 -2.74 -7.53 -5.92
C GLU A 50 -4.01 -8.36 -5.86
N GLU A 51 -4.19 -9.24 -6.85
CA GLU A 51 -5.36 -10.10 -6.88
C GLU A 51 -5.46 -10.95 -5.63
N ALA A 52 -4.36 -11.56 -5.23
CA ALA A 52 -4.32 -12.41 -4.05
C ALA A 52 -4.65 -11.63 -2.77
N LEU A 53 -4.08 -10.42 -2.62
CA LEU A 53 -4.34 -9.60 -1.45
C LEU A 53 -5.79 -9.15 -1.39
N LYS A 54 -6.38 -8.80 -2.52
CA LYS A 54 -7.77 -8.36 -2.56
C LYS A 54 -8.76 -9.49 -2.30
N MET A 55 -8.39 -10.71 -2.61
CA MET A 55 -9.24 -11.85 -2.34
C MET A 55 -9.35 -12.19 -0.87
N CYS A 56 -8.46 -11.68 -0.04
CA CYS A 56 -8.47 -11.98 1.39
C CYS A 56 -9.56 -11.24 2.15
N ASN A 57 -10.16 -10.24 1.56
CA ASN A 57 -11.39 -9.62 2.04
C ASN A 57 -11.39 -9.26 3.53
N ASP A 58 -10.35 -8.56 3.97
CA ASP A 58 -10.19 -8.14 5.35
C ASP A 58 -10.55 -6.67 5.48
N SER A 59 -11.52 -6.35 6.34
CA SER A 59 -11.97 -4.96 6.50
C SER A 59 -10.90 -4.04 7.10
N ARG A 60 -9.87 -4.60 7.73
CA ARG A 60 -8.81 -3.79 8.33
C ARG A 60 -7.77 -3.36 7.32
N ASN A 61 -7.71 -4.00 6.17
CA ASN A 61 -6.69 -3.75 5.17
C ASN A 61 -7.35 -3.42 3.84
N THR A 62 -6.95 -2.30 3.26
CA THR A 62 -7.45 -1.88 1.96
C THR A 62 -6.27 -1.65 1.05
N PHE A 63 -6.13 -2.48 0.03
CA PHE A 63 -5.02 -2.40 -0.90
C PHE A 63 -5.45 -1.61 -2.13
N ILE A 64 -4.67 -0.60 -2.47
CA ILE A 64 -4.98 0.33 -3.56
C ILE A 64 -3.80 0.37 -4.51
N ARG A 65 -4.08 0.12 -5.81
CA ARG A 65 -3.07 0.21 -6.85
C ARG A 65 -2.86 1.67 -7.23
N LEU A 66 -1.64 2.15 -7.11
CA LEU A 66 -1.28 3.51 -7.49
C LEU A 66 -0.32 3.46 -8.68
N GLY A 67 -0.78 3.96 -9.82
CA GLY A 67 -0.03 3.82 -11.04
C GLY A 67 0.07 2.35 -11.44
N ARG A 68 1.16 1.99 -12.09
CA ARG A 68 1.35 0.63 -12.60
C ARG A 68 2.19 -0.25 -11.68
N SER A 69 3.00 0.38 -10.83
CA SER A 69 4.11 -0.31 -10.18
C SER A 69 4.01 -0.40 -8.68
N VAL A 70 3.00 0.21 -8.08
CA VAL A 70 2.91 0.26 -6.63
C VAL A 70 1.50 -0.07 -6.16
N LEU A 71 1.45 -0.87 -5.11
CA LEU A 71 0.23 -1.18 -4.39
C LEU A 71 0.47 -0.78 -2.95
N ILE A 72 -0.43 -0.02 -2.35
CA ILE A 72 -0.27 0.37 -0.95
C ILE A 72 -1.41 -0.17 -0.10
N ASN A 73 -1.13 -0.34 1.17
CA ASN A 73 -2.16 -0.64 2.15
C ASN A 73 -2.59 0.69 2.79
N HIS A 74 -3.79 1.13 2.44
CA HIS A 74 -4.32 2.39 2.92
C HIS A 74 -4.39 2.45 4.45
N ALA A 75 -4.50 1.30 5.11
CA ALA A 75 -4.56 1.25 6.57
C ALA A 75 -3.31 1.84 7.23
N PHE A 76 -2.18 1.87 6.53
CA PHE A 76 -0.93 2.41 7.06
C PHE A 76 -0.62 3.81 6.57
N LEU A 77 -1.51 4.43 5.81
CA LEU A 77 -1.23 5.77 5.31
C LEU A 77 -1.14 6.76 6.46
N GLN A 78 -0.04 7.51 6.52
CA GLN A 78 0.16 8.54 7.52
C GLN A 78 0.24 9.94 6.93
N LYS A 79 0.82 10.08 5.73
CA LYS A 79 1.02 11.39 5.15
C LYS A 79 1.13 11.32 3.64
N ILE A 80 0.58 12.32 3.00
CA ILE A 80 0.74 12.55 1.56
C ILE A 80 1.41 13.90 1.42
N ASP A 81 2.57 13.93 0.77
CA ASP A 81 3.32 15.14 0.55
C ASP A 81 3.43 15.38 -0.95
N LEU A 82 2.62 16.32 -1.45
CA LEU A 82 2.59 16.60 -2.88
C LEU A 82 3.85 17.34 -3.34
N GLN A 83 4.40 18.18 -2.48
CA GLN A 83 5.58 18.94 -2.83
C GLN A 83 6.78 18.01 -3.08
N LYS A 84 6.92 17.01 -2.22
CA LYS A 84 8.03 16.06 -2.34
C LYS A 84 7.67 14.83 -3.18
N SER A 85 6.41 14.70 -3.59
CA SER A 85 5.91 13.56 -4.37
C SER A 85 6.15 12.24 -3.64
N ILE A 86 5.80 12.18 -2.36
CA ILE A 86 5.94 10.97 -1.57
C ILE A 86 4.71 10.68 -0.73
N LEU A 87 4.54 9.40 -0.45
CA LEU A 87 3.62 8.91 0.57
C LEU A 87 4.45 8.39 1.72
N ILE A 88 3.95 8.57 2.93
CA ILE A 88 4.56 8.00 4.12
C ILE A 88 3.57 7.01 4.71
N LEU A 89 4.01 5.77 4.87
CA LEU A 89 3.23 4.70 5.46
C LEU A 89 3.90 4.27 6.75
N GLY A 90 3.12 3.92 7.75
CA GLY A 90 3.68 3.47 9.01
C GLY A 90 2.59 3.09 10.00
N ASP A 91 3.03 2.65 11.16
CA ASP A 91 2.13 2.33 12.27
C ASP A 91 2.50 3.25 13.45
N SER A 92 2.20 2.81 14.67
CA SER A 92 2.52 3.61 15.85
C SER A 92 3.99 3.53 16.24
N SER A 93 4.79 2.74 15.54
CA SER A 93 6.22 2.64 15.79
C SER A 93 6.95 3.79 15.12
N LYS A 94 8.27 3.82 15.27
CA LYS A 94 9.09 4.83 14.63
C LYS A 94 9.44 4.52 13.18
N ASN A 95 9.06 3.34 12.71
CA ASN A 95 9.39 2.93 11.35
C ASN A 95 8.47 3.59 10.34
N GLU A 96 9.05 4.11 9.28
CA GLU A 96 8.32 4.74 8.19
C GLU A 96 8.73 4.13 6.87
N ILE A 97 7.77 3.97 5.99
CA ILE A 97 8.01 3.54 4.61
C ILE A 97 7.70 4.73 3.71
N ARG A 98 8.67 5.16 2.94
CA ARG A 98 8.52 6.29 2.01
C ARG A 98 8.39 5.76 0.59
N ILE A 99 7.32 6.14 -0.08
CA ILE A 99 7.05 5.70 -1.45
C ILE A 99 7.04 6.91 -2.35
N ASN A 100 7.94 6.93 -3.33
CA ASN A 100 7.99 7.99 -4.34
C ASN A 100 7.07 7.63 -5.50
N LEU A 101 6.22 8.54 -5.90
CA LEU A 101 5.30 8.35 -7.03
C LEU A 101 5.17 9.65 -7.79
N PRO A 102 4.78 9.59 -9.07
CA PRO A 102 4.51 10.83 -9.81
C PRO A 102 3.46 11.68 -9.09
N LYS A 103 3.66 12.97 -9.12
CA LYS A 103 2.78 13.90 -8.39
C LYS A 103 1.31 13.72 -8.75
N GLN A 104 1.02 13.50 -10.03
CA GLN A 104 -0.36 13.34 -10.45
C GLN A 104 -1.04 12.12 -9.83
N VAL A 105 -0.29 11.03 -9.68
CA VAL A 105 -0.81 9.80 -9.07
C VAL A 105 -1.15 10.07 -7.61
N ILE A 106 -0.24 10.73 -6.89
CA ILE A 106 -0.45 11.06 -5.48
C ILE A 106 -1.61 12.04 -5.30
N LYS A 107 -1.71 13.02 -6.19
CA LYS A 107 -2.80 13.99 -6.14
C LYS A 107 -4.16 13.33 -6.34
N THR A 108 -4.25 12.43 -7.30
CA THR A 108 -5.49 11.70 -7.56
C THR A 108 -5.91 10.88 -6.34
N TYR A 109 -4.96 10.23 -5.70
CA TYR A 109 -5.23 9.45 -4.50
C TYR A 109 -5.71 10.36 -3.36
N ARG A 110 -5.03 11.48 -3.13
CA ARG A 110 -5.43 12.45 -2.11
C ARG A 110 -6.84 12.95 -2.36
N ASP A 111 -7.14 13.34 -3.60
CA ASP A 111 -8.44 13.89 -3.93
C ASP A 111 -9.55 12.87 -3.71
N ALA A 112 -9.29 11.61 -4.00
CA ALA A 112 -10.26 10.55 -3.74
C ALA A 112 -10.55 10.39 -2.24
N ILE A 113 -9.51 10.48 -1.41
CA ILE A 113 -9.66 10.42 0.05
C ILE A 113 -10.52 11.58 0.55
N ILE A 114 -10.20 12.80 0.12
CA ILE A 114 -10.93 14.00 0.55
C ILE A 114 -12.40 13.89 0.17
N LYS A 115 -12.66 13.46 -1.06
CA LYS A 115 -14.04 13.32 -1.53
C LYS A 115 -14.80 12.28 -0.70
N LYS A 116 -14.16 11.16 -0.37
CA LYS A 116 -14.81 10.12 0.42
C LYS A 116 -15.11 10.60 1.82
N VAL A 117 -14.18 11.33 2.45
CA VAL A 117 -14.39 11.90 3.77
C VAL A 117 -15.59 12.84 3.78
N GLU A 118 -15.69 13.70 2.77
CA GLU A 118 -16.81 14.65 2.67
C GLU A 118 -18.14 13.92 2.51
N ILE A 119 -18.19 12.90 1.68
CA ILE A 119 -19.41 12.12 1.44
C ILE A 119 -19.86 11.42 2.73
N GLN A 120 -18.92 10.92 3.51
CA GLN A 120 -19.22 10.17 4.73
C GLN A 120 -19.47 11.06 5.93
N GLY A 121 -19.40 12.38 5.76
CA GLY A 121 -19.59 13.30 6.87
C GLY A 121 -18.41 13.39 7.80
N GLY A 122 -17.25 12.91 7.35
CA GLY A 122 -16.04 13.01 8.14
C GLY A 122 -15.54 14.44 8.23
N LYS A 123 -14.57 14.66 9.09
CA LYS A 123 -14.02 15.98 9.31
C LYS A 123 -12.66 16.13 8.63
N LYS A 124 -12.48 17.29 8.07
CA LYS A 124 -11.26 17.68 7.41
C LYS A 124 -10.83 19.02 8.03
N TYR A 125 -9.60 19.09 8.48
CA TYR A 125 -9.06 20.31 9.05
C TYR A 125 -7.99 20.88 8.13
N GLY A 126 -7.73 22.17 8.32
CA GLY A 126 -6.72 22.82 7.57
C GLY A 126 -7.32 23.89 6.71
N ARG A 127 -6.49 24.80 6.29
CA ARG A 127 -6.98 25.86 5.56
C ARG A 127 -6.89 25.57 4.14
N ASP A 128 -7.69 26.14 3.51
CA ASP A 128 -7.74 25.99 2.13
C ASP A 128 -7.33 27.24 1.48
N HIS A 129 -6.32 27.29 0.82
CA HIS A 129 -6.05 28.39 -0.07
C HIS A 129 -5.09 28.06 -1.16
#